data_1aabc4c1e6ab3d2f5f677eed3e3072cf
#
_entry.id   1aabc4c1e6ab3d2f5f677eed3e3072cf
#
_cell.length_a   1.000
_cell.length_b   1.000
_cell.length_c   1.000
_cell.angle_alpha   90.00
_cell.angle_beta   90.00
_cell.angle_gamma   90.00
#
_symmetry.space_group_name_H-M   'P 1'
#
loop_
_entity.id
_entity.type
_entity.pdbx_description
1 polymer ?
#
loop_
_entity_poly.entity_id
_entity_poly.type
_entity_poly.pdbx_seq_one_letter_code
_entity_poly.pdbx_strand_id
1 'polypeptide(L)'
;MAQLYFKYGAMGSSKTANALMARFNYEERGQKTLLVKPRMDQRDGDHMVHSRIGLEYPCVYFDEMRALSEDALKENACIIVDEAQFLSKEEVDYLVHVVDDLGVPVICYGLRADFKGELFPGSYELLVICLLYT
;
A
#
# COMPACT_ATOMS: atom_id res chain seq x y z
N MET A 1 14.16 2.24 12.97
CA MET A 1 14.34 1.62 11.65
C MET A 1 12.99 1.42 10.98
N ALA A 2 12.84 1.85 9.72
CA ALA A 2 11.58 1.73 9.00
C ALA A 2 11.29 0.26 8.67
N GLN A 3 10.01 -0.09 8.57
CA GLN A 3 9.57 -1.46 8.30
C GLN A 3 8.50 -1.48 7.20
N LEU A 4 8.42 -2.61 6.54
CA LEU A 4 7.38 -2.92 5.57
C LEU A 4 6.36 -3.82 6.25
N TYR A 5 5.10 -3.39 6.25
CA TYR A 5 4.01 -4.14 6.85
C TYR A 5 3.04 -4.61 5.78
N PHE A 6 2.54 -5.82 5.91
CA PHE A 6 1.44 -6.30 5.08
C PHE A 6 0.28 -6.69 5.97
N LYS A 7 -0.80 -5.92 5.87
CA LYS A 7 -2.04 -6.19 6.59
C LYS A 7 -3.02 -6.81 5.62
N TYR A 8 -3.34 -8.07 5.83
CA TYR A 8 -4.17 -8.82 4.89
C TYR A 8 -5.38 -9.42 5.60
N GLY A 9 -6.38 -9.80 4.80
CA GLY A 9 -7.57 -10.42 5.29
C GLY A 9 -8.30 -11.14 4.17
N ALA A 10 -9.42 -11.75 4.53
CA ALA A 10 -10.27 -12.42 3.55
C ALA A 10 -11.07 -11.38 2.76
N MET A 11 -11.63 -11.83 1.64
CA MET A 11 -12.58 -11.02 0.89
C MET A 11 -13.71 -10.54 1.79
N GLY A 12 -14.11 -9.28 1.60
CA GLY A 12 -15.18 -8.68 2.39
C GLY A 12 -14.76 -8.07 3.70
N SER A 13 -13.49 -8.18 4.10
CA SER A 13 -13.00 -7.50 5.30
C SER A 13 -12.83 -5.99 5.01
N SER A 14 -12.68 -5.19 6.06
CA SER A 14 -12.65 -3.73 5.97
C SER A 14 -11.25 -3.18 5.70
N LYS A 15 -10.50 -3.79 4.79
CA LYS A 15 -9.09 -3.42 4.56
C LYS A 15 -8.92 -1.98 4.07
N THR A 16 -9.72 -1.58 3.08
CA THR A 16 -9.63 -0.21 2.56
C THR A 16 -10.01 0.81 3.63
N ALA A 17 -11.04 0.53 4.41
CA ALA A 17 -11.40 1.41 5.51
C ALA A 17 -10.26 1.52 6.52
N ASN A 18 -9.59 0.41 6.83
CA ASN A 18 -8.45 0.41 7.74
C ASN A 18 -7.28 1.23 7.18
N ALA A 19 -7.03 1.14 5.88
CA ALA A 19 -5.99 1.96 5.23
C ALA A 19 -6.30 3.45 5.36
N LEU A 20 -7.55 3.84 5.13
CA LEU A 20 -7.97 5.23 5.24
C LEU A 20 -7.93 5.73 6.69
N MET A 21 -8.26 4.87 7.65
CA MET A 21 -8.14 5.23 9.06
C MET A 21 -6.68 5.41 9.48
N ALA A 22 -5.77 4.59 8.96
CA ALA A 22 -4.34 4.77 9.22
C ALA A 22 -3.86 6.13 8.71
N ARG A 23 -4.25 6.50 7.49
CA ARG A 23 -3.94 7.80 6.91
C ARG A 23 -4.46 8.93 7.81
N PHE A 24 -5.71 8.83 8.22
CA PHE A 24 -6.35 9.82 9.06
C PHE A 24 -5.58 10.00 10.38
N ASN A 25 -5.17 8.89 11.01
CA ASN A 25 -4.44 8.94 12.28
C ASN A 25 -3.09 9.65 12.14
N TYR A 26 -2.37 9.41 11.04
CA TYR A 26 -1.12 10.13 10.79
C TYR A 26 -1.36 11.62 10.60
N GLU A 27 -2.36 11.98 9.82
CA GLU A 27 -2.63 13.39 9.52
C GLU A 27 -3.12 14.15 10.73
N GLU A 28 -3.84 13.52 11.65
CA GLU A 28 -4.23 14.16 12.90
C GLU A 28 -3.04 14.58 13.74
N ARG A 29 -1.92 13.86 13.59
CA ARG A 29 -0.66 14.21 14.29
C ARG A 29 0.19 15.17 13.52
N GLY A 30 -0.31 15.73 12.43
CA GLY A 30 0.45 16.61 11.56
C GLY A 30 1.48 15.91 10.71
N GLN A 31 1.38 14.58 10.55
CA GLN A 31 2.32 13.79 9.77
C GLN A 31 1.75 13.51 8.40
N LYS A 32 2.57 13.76 7.38
CA LYS A 32 2.17 13.58 5.99
C LYS A 32 2.24 12.12 5.59
N THR A 33 1.26 11.65 4.83
CA THR A 33 1.25 10.31 4.26
C THR A 33 1.05 10.38 2.75
N LEU A 34 1.49 9.33 2.07
CA LEU A 34 1.21 9.14 0.64
C LEU A 34 0.35 7.90 0.50
N LEU A 35 -0.84 8.07 -0.05
CA LEU A 35 -1.77 6.97 -0.30
C LEU A 35 -1.62 6.54 -1.75
N VAL A 36 -1.40 5.23 -1.96
CA VAL A 36 -1.02 4.67 -3.26
C VAL A 36 -1.89 3.45 -3.55
N LYS A 37 -2.23 3.26 -4.81
CA LYS A 37 -2.83 1.99 -5.26
C LYS A 37 -2.17 1.58 -6.58
N PRO A 38 -2.11 0.27 -6.89
CA PRO A 38 -1.60 -0.17 -8.17
C PRO A 38 -2.47 0.34 -9.30
N ARG A 39 -1.85 0.62 -10.45
CA ARG A 39 -2.64 0.94 -11.64
C ARG A 39 -3.20 -0.36 -12.18
N MET A 40 -4.50 -0.47 -12.11
CA MET A 40 -5.22 -1.59 -12.69
C MET A 40 -5.73 -1.18 -14.08
N ASP A 41 -6.64 -1.91 -14.65
CA ASP A 41 -7.14 -1.60 -15.97
C ASP A 41 -7.98 -0.31 -15.98
N GLN A 42 -8.76 -0.13 -17.03
CA GLN A 42 -9.50 1.09 -17.33
C GLN A 42 -10.52 1.51 -16.26
N ARG A 43 -10.79 0.65 -15.27
CA ARG A 43 -11.73 1.00 -14.21
C ARG A 43 -11.13 1.96 -13.20
N ASP A 44 -9.81 2.16 -13.25
CA ASP A 44 -9.10 3.03 -12.31
C ASP A 44 -8.95 4.45 -12.85
N GLY A 45 -9.96 4.96 -13.56
CA GLY A 45 -9.90 6.29 -14.14
C GLY A 45 -9.84 7.42 -13.14
N ASP A 46 -10.07 7.16 -11.86
CA ASP A 46 -10.01 8.18 -10.82
C ASP A 46 -8.81 7.94 -9.90
N HIS A 47 -8.25 9.01 -9.37
CA HIS A 47 -7.18 8.96 -8.40
C HIS A 47 -7.78 8.99 -6.99
N MET A 48 -8.65 8.01 -6.70
CA MET A 48 -9.37 7.93 -5.43
C MET A 48 -9.37 6.52 -4.89
N VAL A 49 -9.30 6.41 -3.58
CA VAL A 49 -9.52 5.16 -2.87
C VAL A 49 -10.92 5.22 -2.24
N HIS A 50 -11.73 4.22 -2.51
CA HIS A 50 -13.11 4.13 -2.04
C HIS A 50 -13.28 2.94 -1.10
N SER A 51 -13.91 3.15 0.05
CA SER A 51 -14.28 2.05 0.93
C SER A 51 -15.76 1.72 0.75
N ARG A 52 -16.14 0.53 1.20
CA ARG A 52 -17.55 0.10 1.15
C ARG A 52 -18.45 0.92 2.07
N ILE A 53 -17.88 1.57 3.07
CA ILE A 53 -18.64 2.39 4.01
C ILE A 53 -18.69 3.86 3.61
N GLY A 54 -18.29 4.16 2.36
CA GLY A 54 -18.43 5.51 1.81
C GLY A 54 -17.27 6.45 2.06
N LEU A 55 -16.19 5.98 2.66
CA LEU A 55 -14.99 6.81 2.81
C LEU A 55 -14.25 6.89 1.48
N GLU A 56 -13.80 8.09 1.14
CA GLU A 56 -13.06 8.33 -0.09
C GLU A 56 -11.90 9.29 0.19
N TYR A 57 -10.74 9.01 -0.41
CA TYR A 57 -9.58 9.90 -0.30
C TYR A 57 -8.77 9.87 -1.59
N PRO A 58 -8.15 11.01 -1.96
CA PRO A 58 -7.26 11.06 -3.12
C PRO A 58 -6.04 10.15 -2.92
N CYS A 59 -5.61 9.53 -4.01
CA CYS A 59 -4.39 8.72 -4.01
C CYS A 59 -3.61 8.95 -5.29
N VAL A 60 -2.40 8.38 -5.35
CA VAL A 60 -1.63 8.31 -6.58
C VAL A 60 -1.53 6.84 -7.00
N TYR A 61 -1.28 6.61 -8.28
CA TYR A 61 -0.98 5.27 -8.75
C TYR A 61 0.48 4.91 -8.44
N PHE A 62 0.76 3.61 -8.36
CA PHE A 62 2.10 3.14 -8.01
C PHE A 62 3.17 3.68 -8.96
N ASP A 63 2.89 3.69 -10.26
CA ASP A 63 3.83 4.22 -11.25
C ASP A 63 4.08 5.71 -11.06
N GLU A 64 3.08 6.45 -10.62
CA GLU A 64 3.23 7.88 -10.30
C GLU A 64 4.11 8.07 -9.07
N MET A 65 3.97 7.23 -8.06
CA MET A 65 4.84 7.25 -6.89
C MET A 65 6.29 6.99 -7.28
N ARG A 66 6.53 6.02 -8.16
CA ARG A 66 7.88 5.69 -8.62
C ARG A 66 8.53 6.83 -9.39
N ALA A 67 7.74 7.71 -9.99
CA ALA A 67 8.23 8.86 -10.71
C ALA A 67 8.62 10.02 -9.79
N LEU A 68 8.25 9.97 -8.50
CA LEU A 68 8.63 10.99 -7.54
C LEU A 68 10.10 10.86 -7.18
N SER A 69 10.72 12.00 -6.84
CA SER A 69 12.10 11.99 -6.35
C SER A 69 12.18 11.32 -4.98
N GLU A 70 13.37 10.83 -4.64
CA GLU A 70 13.59 10.24 -3.32
C GLU A 70 13.32 11.26 -2.20
N ASP A 71 13.69 12.51 -2.41
CA ASP A 71 13.42 13.55 -1.42
C ASP A 71 11.93 13.78 -1.21
N ALA A 72 11.14 13.73 -2.28
CA ALA A 72 9.69 13.87 -2.17
C ALA A 72 9.08 12.69 -1.39
N LEU A 73 9.59 11.47 -1.61
CA LEU A 73 9.13 10.30 -0.86
C LEU A 73 9.48 10.42 0.62
N LYS A 74 10.66 10.91 0.94
CA LYS A 74 11.13 11.06 2.32
C LYS A 74 10.34 12.10 3.13
N GLU A 75 9.60 12.96 2.47
CA GLU A 75 8.73 13.92 3.15
C GLU A 75 7.56 13.25 3.86
N ASN A 76 7.27 12.01 3.53
CA ASN A 76 6.15 11.30 4.11
C ASN A 76 6.57 10.53 5.35
N ALA A 77 5.76 10.59 6.39
CA ALA A 77 5.95 9.77 7.59
C ALA A 77 5.63 8.29 7.31
N CYS A 78 4.79 8.03 6.33
CA CYS A 78 4.40 6.68 5.96
C CYS A 78 3.83 6.68 4.55
N ILE A 79 4.07 5.60 3.82
CA ILE A 79 3.42 5.32 2.54
C ILE A 79 2.41 4.20 2.77
N ILE A 80 1.17 4.42 2.36
CA ILE A 80 0.09 3.45 2.54
C ILE A 80 -0.32 2.97 1.16
N VAL A 81 -0.25 1.65 0.94
CA VAL A 81 -0.60 1.03 -0.35
C VAL A 81 -1.85 0.21 -0.17
N ASP A 82 -2.92 0.58 -0.87
CA ASP A 82 -4.15 -0.22 -0.92
C ASP A 82 -4.13 -1.14 -2.14
N GLU A 83 -4.93 -2.18 -2.11
CA GLU A 83 -5.02 -3.17 -3.19
C GLU A 83 -3.65 -3.82 -3.50
N ALA A 84 -2.85 -4.05 -2.46
CA ALA A 84 -1.48 -4.52 -2.60
C ALA A 84 -1.37 -5.93 -3.20
N GLN A 85 -2.45 -6.70 -3.21
CA GLN A 85 -2.46 -8.02 -3.83
C GLN A 85 -2.17 -7.99 -5.33
N PHE A 86 -2.35 -6.84 -5.96
CA PHE A 86 -2.12 -6.68 -7.39
C PHE A 86 -0.72 -6.16 -7.74
N LEU A 87 0.14 -5.98 -6.75
CA LEU A 87 1.52 -5.57 -7.01
C LEU A 87 2.30 -6.69 -7.67
N SER A 88 3.22 -6.32 -8.57
CA SER A 88 4.18 -7.26 -9.14
C SER A 88 5.34 -7.47 -8.18
N LYS A 89 6.16 -8.50 -8.45
CA LYS A 89 7.39 -8.71 -7.68
C LYS A 89 8.30 -7.49 -7.75
N GLU A 90 8.44 -6.92 -8.93
CA GLU A 90 9.27 -5.73 -9.13
C GLU A 90 8.78 -4.55 -8.29
N GLU A 91 7.46 -4.38 -8.22
CA GLU A 91 6.88 -3.31 -7.42
C GLU A 91 7.10 -3.55 -5.92
N VAL A 92 6.98 -4.78 -5.47
CA VAL A 92 7.28 -5.13 -4.07
C VAL A 92 8.76 -4.87 -3.77
N ASP A 93 9.66 -5.24 -4.69
CA ASP A 93 11.09 -4.97 -4.53
C ASP A 93 11.38 -3.47 -4.41
N TYR A 94 10.66 -2.66 -5.17
CA TYR A 94 10.77 -1.21 -5.04
C TYR A 94 10.35 -0.72 -3.66
N LEU A 95 9.29 -1.28 -3.08
CA LEU A 95 8.87 -0.93 -1.73
C LEU A 95 9.93 -1.31 -0.69
N VAL A 96 10.61 -2.42 -0.89
CA VAL A 96 11.73 -2.80 -0.02
C VAL A 96 12.84 -1.75 -0.08
N HIS A 97 13.15 -1.27 -1.28
CA HIS A 97 14.12 -0.19 -1.46
C HIS A 97 13.68 1.08 -0.71
N VAL A 98 12.40 1.45 -0.79
CA VAL A 98 11.87 2.63 -0.10
C VAL A 98 12.06 2.49 1.42
N VAL A 99 11.78 1.32 1.95
CA VAL A 99 11.93 1.06 3.39
C VAL A 99 13.40 1.04 3.80
N ASP A 100 14.22 0.27 3.09
CA ASP A 100 15.60 0.01 3.51
C ASP A 100 16.53 1.18 3.21
N ASP A 101 16.41 1.77 2.03
CA ASP A 101 17.36 2.78 1.57
C ASP A 101 16.88 4.20 1.86
N LEU A 102 15.58 4.45 1.78
CA LEU A 102 15.03 5.78 2.03
C LEU A 102 14.52 5.96 3.46
N GLY A 103 14.36 4.87 4.20
CA GLY A 103 13.93 4.94 5.59
C GLY A 103 12.47 5.35 5.79
N VAL A 104 11.61 5.12 4.81
CA VAL A 104 10.19 5.46 4.90
C VAL A 104 9.38 4.19 5.17
N PRO A 105 8.61 4.14 6.27
CA PRO A 105 7.75 2.98 6.53
C PRO A 105 6.67 2.84 5.47
N VAL A 106 6.35 1.61 5.12
CA VAL A 106 5.31 1.30 4.14
C VAL A 106 4.32 0.30 4.77
N ILE A 107 3.05 0.61 4.69
CA ILE A 107 1.98 -0.30 5.14
C ILE A 107 1.16 -0.67 3.91
N CYS A 108 1.12 -1.97 3.62
CA CYS A 108 0.35 -2.50 2.50
C CYS A 108 -0.91 -3.17 3.02
N TYR A 109 -2.04 -2.90 2.38
CA TYR A 109 -3.32 -3.51 2.68
C TYR A 109 -3.79 -4.28 1.46
N GLY A 110 -4.25 -5.49 1.64
CA GLY A 110 -4.73 -6.27 0.51
C GLY A 110 -5.34 -7.60 0.90
N LEU A 111 -5.77 -8.35 -0.11
CA LEU A 111 -6.27 -9.70 0.04
C LEU A 111 -5.10 -10.68 0.05
N ARG A 112 -5.18 -11.68 0.92
CA ARG A 112 -4.17 -12.73 0.96
C ARG A 112 -4.33 -13.68 -0.22
N ALA A 113 -5.55 -14.15 -0.47
CA ALA A 113 -5.83 -15.15 -1.46
C ALA A 113 -7.18 -14.88 -2.12
N ASP A 114 -7.38 -15.44 -3.31
CA ASP A 114 -8.64 -15.36 -4.02
C ASP A 114 -9.66 -16.35 -3.42
N PHE A 115 -10.86 -16.42 -4.01
CA PHE A 115 -11.92 -17.28 -3.50
C PHE A 115 -11.64 -18.77 -3.65
N LYS A 116 -10.62 -19.13 -4.45
CA LYS A 116 -10.16 -20.52 -4.60
C LYS A 116 -9.05 -20.87 -3.63
N GLY A 117 -8.62 -19.93 -2.80
CA GLY A 117 -7.53 -20.14 -1.86
C GLY A 117 -6.14 -19.96 -2.46
N GLU A 118 -6.04 -19.52 -3.71
CA GLU A 118 -4.75 -19.25 -4.34
C GLU A 118 -4.24 -17.86 -3.97
N LEU A 119 -2.97 -17.75 -3.61
CA LEU A 119 -2.38 -16.48 -3.25
C LEU A 119 -2.26 -15.57 -4.48
N PHE A 120 -2.60 -14.31 -4.29
CA PHE A 120 -2.32 -13.30 -5.30
C PHE A 120 -0.79 -13.10 -5.41
N PRO A 121 -0.28 -12.76 -6.62
CA PRO A 121 1.17 -12.58 -6.79
C PRO A 121 1.78 -11.56 -5.84
N GLY A 122 1.15 -10.41 -5.67
CA GLY A 122 1.64 -9.37 -4.76
C GLY A 122 1.62 -9.84 -3.32
N SER A 123 0.57 -10.56 -2.92
CA SER A 123 0.46 -11.08 -1.56
C SER A 123 1.52 -12.13 -1.26
N TYR A 124 1.80 -13.01 -2.23
CA TYR A 124 2.89 -13.97 -2.07
C TYR A 124 4.23 -13.27 -1.83
N GLU A 125 4.56 -12.30 -2.67
CA GLU A 125 5.83 -11.58 -2.54
C GLU A 125 5.92 -10.81 -1.21
N LEU A 126 4.84 -10.15 -0.81
CA LEU A 126 4.80 -9.42 0.45
C LEU A 126 4.93 -10.34 1.66
N LEU A 127 4.27 -11.51 1.64
CA LEU A 127 4.37 -12.47 2.74
C LEU A 127 5.80 -12.99 2.88
N VAL A 128 6.46 -13.30 1.77
CA VAL A 128 7.85 -13.77 1.78
C VAL A 128 8.76 -12.69 2.37
N ILE A 129 8.64 -11.47 1.92
CA ILE A 129 9.49 -10.36 2.38
C ILE A 129 9.23 -10.07 3.88
N CYS A 130 7.97 -10.01 4.29
CA CYS A 130 7.63 -9.71 5.68
C CYS A 130 8.12 -10.80 6.64
N LEU A 131 8.13 -12.07 6.21
CA LEU A 131 8.69 -13.15 7.01
C LEU A 131 10.20 -12.97 7.21
N LEU A 132 10.90 -12.45 6.21
CA LEU A 132 12.34 -12.23 6.31
C LEU A 132 12.68 -11.06 7.27
N TYR A 133 11.75 -10.12 7.44
CA TYR A 133 11.99 -8.93 8.27
C TYR A 133 11.44 -9.05 9.69
N THR A 134 10.75 -10.11 9.98
CA THR A 134 10.30 -10.39 11.34
C THR A 134 11.27 -11.34 12.04
#